data_c3087b13eeac28dfc131ba482435d812
#
_entry.id   c3087b13eeac28dfc131ba482435d812
#
_cell.length_a   1.000
_cell.length_b   1.000
_cell.length_c   1.000
_cell.angle_alpha   90.00
_cell.angle_beta   90.00
_cell.angle_gamma   90.00
#
_symmetry.space_group_name_H-M   'P 1'
#
loop_
_entity.id
_entity.type
_entity.pdbx_description
1 polymer ?
#
loop_
_entity_poly.entity_id
_entity_poly.type
_entity_poly.pdbx_seq_one_letter_code
_entity_poly.pdbx_strand_id
1 'polypeptide(L)'
;MTSLVEVTDLTIDFSSDSSSSVRAVDGLSFTLEAGGALGLVGESGSGKSATAFALLGLHRGTGARIGGSIRVDGTDVLTAQDAELRRLRGGRAAMVFQDPLSSLDPYYAVGDQIAEVYRVHHPKASRRAARERAVEVLDRVGIPDARRRARSRPHEFSGGMRQRALIAMALACEPRLLIADEPTTALDVTVQAQILDLLHDLRAETGMGLLLVTHDLGVVAGSVDDVLVMKGGRAVERGPVADVLRSPREPYSRALVEAVPRLDAVRPARDPQEDVLLEAVDLRREFGRTTAVDGVSLTVRRGETLGVVGESGSGKTTLGRMLVGLIAPTSGDLRHSVPPRALQMVFQDPVSSLNPRRSIGESIADPLRAARELDDTAIVARVRELLDRVGLNPDWYHRYPHEFSGGQRQRVGIARALAPSPALIVCDEPVSALDVTTQAQVVGLLGEIQRDLGLSLVFVAHDLAVVRQVSDRVLVMQDGRVVESGPADRVYDAPEHPYTQALLAAVPVLDPQESAARRTARRALLPVG
;
A
#
# COMPACT_ATOMS: atom_id res chain seq x y z
N MET A 1 -28.15 -16.13 16.71
CA MET A 1 -26.79 -16.50 16.26
C MET A 1 -25.82 -16.01 17.31
N THR A 2 -24.82 -16.78 17.72
CA THR A 2 -23.85 -16.36 18.75
C THR A 2 -22.81 -15.48 18.09
N SER A 3 -22.66 -14.26 18.59
CA SER A 3 -21.62 -13.33 18.12
C SER A 3 -20.23 -13.90 18.37
N LEU A 4 -19.36 -13.84 17.35
CA LEU A 4 -17.97 -14.29 17.43
C LEU A 4 -17.08 -13.22 18.08
N VAL A 5 -17.36 -11.95 17.79
CA VAL A 5 -16.70 -10.79 18.39
C VAL A 5 -17.76 -9.81 18.89
N GLU A 6 -17.63 -9.38 20.12
CA GLU A 6 -18.44 -8.31 20.73
C GLU A 6 -17.51 -7.28 21.36
N VAL A 7 -17.63 -6.05 20.90
CA VAL A 7 -16.90 -4.89 21.44
C VAL A 7 -17.92 -3.86 21.90
N THR A 8 -17.81 -3.39 23.13
CA THR A 8 -18.70 -2.38 23.69
C THR A 8 -17.90 -1.28 24.36
N ASP A 9 -18.14 -0.04 23.93
CA ASP A 9 -17.56 1.20 24.45
C ASP A 9 -16.03 1.14 24.64
N LEU A 10 -15.34 0.51 23.67
CA LEU A 10 -13.89 0.34 23.70
C LEU A 10 -13.19 1.70 23.67
N THR A 11 -12.32 1.92 24.65
CA THR A 11 -11.40 3.04 24.69
C THR A 11 -9.97 2.53 24.80
N ILE A 12 -9.04 3.18 24.08
CA ILE A 12 -7.60 2.84 24.11
C ILE A 12 -6.81 4.15 24.21
N ASP A 13 -6.10 4.33 25.32
CA ASP A 13 -5.23 5.47 25.57
C ASP A 13 -3.79 4.98 25.65
N PHE A 14 -2.90 5.58 24.85
CA PHE A 14 -1.45 5.38 24.95
C PHE A 14 -0.84 6.54 25.71
N SER A 15 -0.10 6.26 26.80
CA SER A 15 0.67 7.25 27.50
C SER A 15 2.03 7.42 26.85
N SER A 16 2.42 8.66 26.49
CA SER A 16 3.81 8.99 26.16
C SER A 16 4.53 9.48 27.43
N ASP A 17 5.86 9.32 27.49
CA ASP A 17 6.71 9.74 28.62
C ASP A 17 6.63 11.25 28.92
N SER A 18 6.05 12.05 28.03
CA SER A 18 5.80 13.49 28.18
C SER A 18 4.31 13.74 28.41
N SER A 19 3.81 13.66 29.65
CA SER A 19 2.53 14.23 30.17
C SER A 19 1.28 14.27 29.25
N SER A 20 1.34 13.82 28.02
CA SER A 20 0.23 13.76 27.07
C SER A 20 -0.16 12.30 26.76
N SER A 21 -1.41 11.94 27.03
CA SER A 21 -1.97 10.67 26.56
C SER A 21 -2.62 10.88 25.19
N VAL A 22 -2.38 9.94 24.25
CA VAL A 22 -3.06 9.92 22.96
C VAL A 22 -4.18 8.91 23.02
N ARG A 23 -5.43 9.37 22.85
CA ARG A 23 -6.60 8.50 22.74
C ARG A 23 -6.69 7.96 21.30
N ALA A 24 -6.34 6.70 21.12
CA ALA A 24 -6.35 6.04 19.82
C ALA A 24 -7.74 5.46 19.46
N VAL A 25 -8.53 5.06 20.45
CA VAL A 25 -9.92 4.57 20.27
C VAL A 25 -10.79 5.20 21.35
N ASP A 26 -11.99 5.67 20.97
CA ASP A 26 -12.87 6.44 21.83
C ASP A 26 -14.34 6.00 21.69
N GLY A 27 -14.77 5.08 22.55
CA GLY A 27 -16.16 4.60 22.64
C GLY A 27 -16.60 3.72 21.45
N LEU A 28 -15.69 2.88 20.91
CA LEU A 28 -15.99 2.04 19.76
C LEU A 28 -16.81 0.82 20.16
N SER A 29 -17.95 0.59 19.46
CA SER A 29 -18.80 -0.58 19.67
C SER A 29 -19.14 -1.25 18.33
N PHE A 30 -18.96 -2.57 18.25
CA PHE A 30 -19.33 -3.38 17.10
C PHE A 30 -19.44 -4.88 17.44
N THR A 31 -20.07 -5.61 16.54
CA THR A 31 -20.18 -7.08 16.61
C THR A 31 -19.75 -7.71 15.30
N LEU A 32 -19.25 -8.94 15.34
CA LEU A 32 -19.00 -9.78 14.18
C LEU A 32 -19.57 -11.17 14.46
N GLU A 33 -20.45 -11.64 13.58
CA GLU A 33 -21.05 -12.96 13.68
C GLU A 33 -20.09 -14.05 13.18
N ALA A 34 -20.32 -15.29 13.62
CA ALA A 34 -19.56 -16.43 13.13
C ALA A 34 -19.74 -16.59 11.61
N GLY A 35 -18.66 -16.76 10.88
CA GLY A 35 -18.64 -16.85 9.41
C GLY A 35 -18.85 -15.50 8.69
N GLY A 36 -19.16 -14.41 9.42
CA GLY A 36 -19.29 -13.06 8.85
C GLY A 36 -17.93 -12.44 8.50
N ALA A 37 -17.95 -11.40 7.68
CA ALA A 37 -16.78 -10.57 7.40
C ALA A 37 -17.07 -9.10 7.65
N LEU A 38 -16.23 -8.45 8.47
CA LEU A 38 -16.32 -7.03 8.80
C LEU A 38 -15.04 -6.31 8.35
N GLY A 39 -15.19 -5.22 7.58
CA GLY A 39 -14.12 -4.31 7.24
C GLY A 39 -14.01 -3.15 8.23
N LEU A 40 -12.83 -2.91 8.81
CA LEU A 40 -12.51 -1.66 9.51
C LEU A 40 -11.76 -0.75 8.56
N VAL A 41 -12.35 0.38 8.19
CA VAL A 41 -11.77 1.32 7.22
C VAL A 41 -11.62 2.72 7.80
N GLY A 42 -10.70 3.51 7.24
CA GLY A 42 -10.44 4.89 7.65
C GLY A 42 -8.99 5.30 7.38
N GLU A 43 -8.68 6.56 7.59
CA GLU A 43 -7.34 7.11 7.41
C GLU A 43 -6.30 6.50 8.36
N SER A 44 -5.02 6.71 8.06
CA SER A 44 -3.93 6.34 8.96
C SER A 44 -4.11 7.03 10.32
N GLY A 45 -3.88 6.30 11.41
CA GLY A 45 -4.08 6.82 12.77
C GLY A 45 -5.54 6.87 13.25
N SER A 46 -6.53 6.36 12.50
CA SER A 46 -7.94 6.33 12.94
C SER A 46 -8.25 5.28 14.02
N GLY A 47 -7.28 4.48 14.47
CA GLY A 47 -7.43 3.51 15.57
C GLY A 47 -7.70 2.07 15.13
N LYS A 48 -7.70 1.75 13.83
CA LYS A 48 -8.01 0.42 13.27
C LYS A 48 -7.10 -0.68 13.81
N SER A 49 -5.80 -0.55 13.62
CA SER A 49 -4.81 -1.56 14.09
C SER A 49 -4.78 -1.65 15.63
N ALA A 50 -4.95 -0.51 16.33
CA ALA A 50 -5.09 -0.52 17.79
C ALA A 50 -6.31 -1.35 18.23
N THR A 51 -7.43 -1.22 17.54
CA THR A 51 -8.63 -2.04 17.77
C THR A 51 -8.35 -3.53 17.49
N ALA A 52 -7.72 -3.85 16.35
CA ALA A 52 -7.36 -5.22 15.99
C ALA A 52 -6.46 -5.88 17.04
N PHE A 53 -5.45 -5.18 17.53
CA PHE A 53 -4.55 -5.66 18.60
C PHE A 53 -5.26 -5.85 19.94
N ALA A 54 -6.24 -4.98 20.26
CA ALA A 54 -7.03 -5.10 21.47
C ALA A 54 -7.86 -6.38 21.52
N LEU A 55 -8.40 -6.86 20.38
CA LEU A 55 -9.17 -8.11 20.28
C LEU A 55 -8.36 -9.34 20.70
N LEU A 56 -7.05 -9.28 20.58
CA LEU A 56 -6.13 -10.34 21.03
C LEU A 56 -5.44 -10.00 22.36
N GLY A 57 -5.79 -8.87 22.99
CA GLY A 57 -5.17 -8.42 24.24
C GLY A 57 -3.65 -8.11 24.09
N LEU A 58 -3.19 -7.74 22.89
CA LEU A 58 -1.77 -7.47 22.61
C LEU A 58 -1.25 -6.18 23.25
N HIS A 59 -2.14 -5.32 23.74
CA HIS A 59 -1.75 -4.10 24.48
C HIS A 59 -1.40 -4.35 25.95
N ARG A 60 -1.58 -5.59 26.48
CA ARG A 60 -1.21 -5.90 27.86
C ARG A 60 0.31 -5.75 28.06
N GLY A 61 0.70 -5.01 29.09
CA GLY A 61 2.10 -4.76 29.39
C GLY A 61 2.79 -3.67 28.55
N THR A 62 2.07 -3.01 27.63
CA THR A 62 2.62 -1.91 26.80
C THR A 62 2.44 -0.51 27.41
N GLY A 63 1.81 -0.42 28.60
CA GLY A 63 1.43 0.86 29.21
C GLY A 63 0.14 1.48 28.66
N ALA A 64 -0.50 0.86 27.68
CA ALA A 64 -1.79 1.29 27.17
C ALA A 64 -2.91 1.05 28.20
N ARG A 65 -3.83 2.01 28.33
CA ARG A 65 -5.05 1.88 29.14
C ARG A 65 -6.22 1.54 28.24
N ILE A 66 -6.90 0.42 28.55
CA ILE A 66 -8.03 -0.07 27.78
C ILE A 66 -9.26 -0.06 28.68
N GLY A 67 -10.35 0.57 28.20
CA GLY A 67 -11.67 0.57 28.83
C GLY A 67 -12.73 -0.07 27.94
N GLY A 68 -13.91 -0.30 28.50
CA GLY A 68 -15.01 -0.96 27.81
C GLY A 68 -15.02 -2.48 27.99
N SER A 69 -15.55 -3.22 27.01
CA SER A 69 -15.63 -4.67 27.02
C SER A 69 -15.25 -5.25 25.67
N ILE A 70 -14.48 -6.35 25.68
CA ILE A 70 -14.08 -7.10 24.47
C ILE A 70 -14.31 -8.58 24.72
N ARG A 71 -15.20 -9.19 23.94
CA ARG A 71 -15.40 -10.64 23.91
C ARG A 71 -15.04 -11.21 22.55
N VAL A 72 -14.20 -12.25 22.54
CA VAL A 72 -13.80 -12.97 21.32
C VAL A 72 -13.99 -14.46 21.56
N ASP A 73 -14.83 -15.09 20.77
CA ASP A 73 -15.21 -16.51 20.89
C ASP A 73 -15.56 -16.90 22.35
N GLY A 74 -16.38 -16.05 22.99
CA GLY A 74 -16.84 -16.22 24.37
C GLY A 74 -15.81 -15.86 25.46
N THR A 75 -14.56 -15.54 25.10
CA THR A 75 -13.51 -15.13 26.04
C THR A 75 -13.54 -13.63 26.28
N ASP A 76 -13.66 -13.17 27.52
CA ASP A 76 -13.49 -11.76 27.89
C ASP A 76 -11.99 -11.42 27.86
N VAL A 77 -11.56 -10.69 26.84
CA VAL A 77 -10.14 -10.42 26.58
C VAL A 77 -9.51 -9.51 27.63
N LEU A 78 -10.27 -8.62 28.24
CA LEU A 78 -9.72 -7.65 29.21
C LEU A 78 -9.48 -8.29 30.57
N THR A 79 -10.31 -9.25 31.00
CA THR A 79 -10.23 -9.89 32.32
C THR A 79 -9.62 -11.28 32.28
N ALA A 80 -9.53 -11.93 31.11
CA ALA A 80 -8.99 -13.28 30.94
C ALA A 80 -7.57 -13.42 31.50
N GLN A 81 -7.26 -14.58 32.06
CA GLN A 81 -5.91 -14.93 32.50
C GLN A 81 -4.98 -15.21 31.30
N ASP A 82 -3.66 -15.11 31.49
CA ASP A 82 -2.71 -15.34 30.41
C ASP A 82 -2.82 -16.74 29.77
N ALA A 83 -3.20 -17.73 30.53
CA ALA A 83 -3.43 -19.09 30.01
C ALA A 83 -4.64 -19.14 29.05
N GLU A 84 -5.69 -18.37 29.31
CA GLU A 84 -6.87 -18.26 28.44
C GLU A 84 -6.56 -17.46 27.18
N LEU A 85 -5.82 -16.34 27.31
CA LEU A 85 -5.35 -15.57 26.16
C LEU A 85 -4.41 -16.38 25.27
N ARG A 86 -3.53 -17.21 25.83
CA ARG A 86 -2.70 -18.12 25.02
C ARG A 86 -3.51 -19.15 24.24
N ARG A 87 -4.63 -19.63 24.79
CA ARG A 87 -5.55 -20.54 24.06
C ARG A 87 -6.34 -19.79 22.98
N LEU A 88 -6.67 -18.52 23.22
CA LEU A 88 -7.35 -17.68 22.25
C LEU A 88 -6.41 -17.36 21.07
N ARG A 89 -5.23 -16.80 21.36
CA ARG A 89 -4.24 -16.36 20.36
C ARG A 89 -3.68 -17.55 19.59
N GLY A 90 -3.87 -17.57 18.28
CA GLY A 90 -3.43 -18.62 17.37
C GLY A 90 -4.31 -19.89 17.36
N GLY A 91 -4.97 -20.22 18.48
CA GLY A 91 -5.83 -21.39 18.57
C GLY A 91 -7.26 -21.14 18.11
N ARG A 92 -7.89 -20.04 18.55
CA ARG A 92 -9.29 -19.67 18.20
C ARG A 92 -9.38 -18.39 17.41
N ALA A 93 -8.47 -17.45 17.64
CA ALA A 93 -8.34 -16.22 16.89
C ALA A 93 -6.88 -16.02 16.48
N ALA A 94 -6.63 -15.82 15.20
CA ALA A 94 -5.31 -15.57 14.64
C ALA A 94 -5.24 -14.22 13.95
N MET A 95 -4.02 -13.70 13.80
CA MET A 95 -3.78 -12.41 13.17
C MET A 95 -2.71 -12.51 12.09
N VAL A 96 -2.96 -11.87 10.97
CA VAL A 96 -2.00 -11.55 9.93
C VAL A 96 -1.63 -10.09 10.11
N PHE A 97 -0.35 -9.82 10.41
CA PHE A 97 0.16 -8.46 10.64
C PHE A 97 0.51 -7.76 9.33
N GLN A 98 0.55 -6.43 9.38
CA GLN A 98 0.76 -5.55 8.24
C GLN A 98 2.11 -5.76 7.53
N ASP A 99 3.20 -6.00 8.27
CA ASP A 99 4.54 -6.16 7.70
C ASP A 99 5.03 -7.62 7.77
N PRO A 100 5.10 -8.30 6.60
CA PRO A 100 5.61 -9.66 6.54
C PRO A 100 7.09 -9.81 6.92
N LEU A 101 7.90 -8.77 6.74
CA LEU A 101 9.33 -8.84 7.03
C LEU A 101 9.63 -8.84 8.52
N SER A 102 8.86 -8.08 9.30
CA SER A 102 8.99 -8.05 10.76
C SER A 102 8.33 -9.25 11.44
N SER A 103 7.39 -9.92 10.76
CA SER A 103 6.59 -11.02 11.32
C SER A 103 7.20 -12.40 11.14
N LEU A 104 8.11 -12.56 10.18
CA LEU A 104 8.85 -13.81 9.94
C LEU A 104 10.30 -13.67 10.41
N ASP A 105 10.77 -14.62 11.22
CA ASP A 105 12.18 -14.67 11.62
C ASP A 105 13.06 -15.01 10.40
N PRO A 106 14.02 -14.14 10.01
CA PRO A 106 14.83 -14.33 8.81
C PRO A 106 15.80 -15.51 8.89
N TYR A 107 16.10 -16.02 10.08
CA TYR A 107 17.08 -17.08 10.30
C TYR A 107 16.51 -18.49 10.22
N TYR A 108 15.20 -18.66 10.48
CA TYR A 108 14.56 -19.97 10.48
C TYR A 108 13.81 -20.26 9.18
N ALA A 109 13.72 -21.54 8.82
CA ALA A 109 12.90 -21.97 7.69
C ALA A 109 11.41 -21.67 7.95
N VAL A 110 10.68 -21.26 6.92
CA VAL A 110 9.26 -20.88 7.04
C VAL A 110 8.41 -22.03 7.59
N GLY A 111 8.65 -23.26 7.14
CA GLY A 111 7.94 -24.43 7.63
C GLY A 111 8.22 -24.77 9.10
N ASP A 112 9.43 -24.48 9.60
CA ASP A 112 9.75 -24.69 11.02
C ASP A 112 9.03 -23.67 11.91
N GLN A 113 8.88 -22.41 11.47
CA GLN A 113 8.11 -21.37 12.17
C GLN A 113 6.61 -21.72 12.23
N ILE A 114 6.02 -22.20 11.13
CA ILE A 114 4.62 -22.67 11.12
C ILE A 114 4.44 -23.90 12.01
N ALA A 115 5.38 -24.85 11.96
CA ALA A 115 5.35 -26.04 12.80
C ALA A 115 5.49 -25.73 14.30
N GLU A 116 6.23 -24.67 14.65
CA GLU A 116 6.34 -24.16 16.03
C GLU A 116 5.00 -23.65 16.53
N VAL A 117 4.32 -22.76 15.76
CA VAL A 117 2.97 -22.25 16.10
C VAL A 117 2.01 -23.43 16.33
N TYR A 118 1.98 -24.40 15.43
CA TYR A 118 1.12 -25.58 15.58
C TYR A 118 1.42 -26.35 16.87
N ARG A 119 2.69 -26.59 17.22
CA ARG A 119 3.08 -27.33 18.42
C ARG A 119 2.79 -26.59 19.73
N VAL A 120 2.83 -25.26 19.73
CA VAL A 120 2.44 -24.43 20.90
C VAL A 120 0.99 -24.72 21.30
N HIS A 121 0.10 -24.88 20.31
CA HIS A 121 -1.34 -25.13 20.52
C HIS A 121 -1.68 -26.63 20.57
N HIS A 122 -0.82 -27.50 20.03
CA HIS A 122 -0.97 -28.95 20.02
C HIS A 122 0.26 -29.62 20.64
N PRO A 123 0.47 -29.51 21.99
CA PRO A 123 1.70 -29.98 22.66
C PRO A 123 1.93 -31.49 22.55
N LYS A 124 0.89 -32.27 22.25
CA LYS A 124 0.99 -33.72 22.01
C LYS A 124 1.40 -34.07 20.57
N ALA A 125 1.40 -33.10 19.64
CA ALA A 125 1.78 -33.33 18.25
C ALA A 125 3.28 -33.63 18.13
N SER A 126 3.63 -34.69 17.38
CA SER A 126 5.02 -35.01 17.09
C SER A 126 5.65 -33.93 16.18
N ARG A 127 6.98 -33.80 16.21
CA ARG A 127 7.70 -32.90 15.28
C ARG A 127 7.39 -33.20 13.81
N ARG A 128 7.20 -34.49 13.49
CA ARG A 128 6.86 -34.92 12.14
C ARG A 128 5.45 -34.43 11.75
N ALA A 129 4.44 -34.67 12.59
CA ALA A 129 3.07 -34.20 12.35
C ALA A 129 3.00 -32.68 12.19
N ALA A 130 3.73 -31.91 13.01
CA ALA A 130 3.77 -30.47 12.89
C ALA A 130 4.42 -29.98 11.57
N ARG A 131 5.46 -30.65 11.09
CA ARG A 131 6.07 -30.34 9.79
C ARG A 131 5.17 -30.72 8.61
N GLU A 132 4.44 -31.85 8.72
CA GLU A 132 3.45 -32.24 7.72
C GLU A 132 2.32 -31.21 7.66
N ARG A 133 1.84 -30.73 8.82
CA ARG A 133 0.85 -29.64 8.88
C ARG A 133 1.37 -28.34 8.27
N ALA A 134 2.62 -27.97 8.50
CA ALA A 134 3.23 -26.81 7.88
C ALA A 134 3.25 -26.89 6.33
N VAL A 135 3.56 -28.05 5.78
CA VAL A 135 3.51 -28.27 4.33
C VAL A 135 2.07 -28.19 3.80
N GLU A 136 1.11 -28.80 4.51
CA GLU A 136 -0.30 -28.80 4.16
C GLU A 136 -0.86 -27.35 4.08
N VAL A 137 -0.61 -26.51 5.10
CA VAL A 137 -1.12 -25.14 5.09
C VAL A 137 -0.39 -24.25 4.10
N LEU A 138 0.89 -24.50 3.80
CA LEU A 138 1.62 -23.82 2.72
C LEU A 138 1.05 -24.17 1.34
N ASP A 139 0.71 -25.43 1.13
CA ASP A 139 0.06 -25.90 -0.11
C ASP A 139 -1.35 -25.26 -0.25
N ARG A 140 -2.13 -25.26 0.83
CA ARG A 140 -3.48 -24.68 0.90
C ARG A 140 -3.52 -23.18 0.56
N VAL A 141 -2.47 -22.42 0.91
CA VAL A 141 -2.36 -21.00 0.52
C VAL A 141 -1.74 -20.80 -0.87
N GLY A 142 -1.51 -21.88 -1.62
CA GLY A 142 -0.99 -21.83 -2.99
C GLY A 142 0.50 -21.48 -3.08
N ILE A 143 1.33 -21.92 -2.12
CA ILE A 143 2.79 -21.86 -2.26
C ILE A 143 3.25 -23.01 -3.15
N PRO A 144 3.85 -22.74 -4.34
CA PRO A 144 4.31 -23.79 -5.25
C PRO A 144 5.42 -24.63 -4.59
N ASP A 145 5.43 -25.95 -4.84
CA ASP A 145 6.40 -26.87 -4.22
C ASP A 145 6.47 -26.74 -2.69
N ALA A 146 5.33 -26.70 -2.00
CA ALA A 146 5.20 -26.41 -0.56
C ALA A 146 6.20 -27.21 0.29
N ARG A 147 6.41 -28.52 -0.02
CA ARG A 147 7.36 -29.38 0.69
C ARG A 147 8.82 -28.92 0.56
N ARG A 148 9.22 -28.41 -0.57
CA ARG A 148 10.56 -27.85 -0.79
C ARG A 148 10.66 -26.48 -0.14
N ARG A 149 9.67 -25.63 -0.38
CA ARG A 149 9.62 -24.25 0.12
C ARG A 149 9.52 -24.18 1.66
N ALA A 150 8.90 -25.16 2.31
CA ALA A 150 8.89 -25.22 3.77
C ALA A 150 10.30 -25.23 4.41
N ARG A 151 11.33 -25.60 3.65
CA ARG A 151 12.75 -25.59 4.08
C ARG A 151 13.47 -24.28 3.75
N SER A 152 12.85 -23.44 2.93
CA SER A 152 13.41 -22.13 2.54
C SER A 152 13.21 -21.08 3.63
N ARG A 153 14.08 -20.08 3.64
CA ARG A 153 14.02 -18.95 4.56
C ARG A 153 13.20 -17.80 3.97
N PRO A 154 12.70 -16.86 4.79
CA PRO A 154 11.86 -15.75 4.31
C PRO A 154 12.48 -14.92 3.18
N HIS A 155 13.80 -14.71 3.16
CA HIS A 155 14.47 -13.94 2.10
C HIS A 155 14.46 -14.62 0.73
N GLU A 156 14.18 -15.93 0.66
CA GLU A 156 14.05 -16.70 -0.58
C GLU A 156 12.62 -16.64 -1.16
N PHE A 157 11.69 -15.99 -0.45
CA PHE A 157 10.29 -15.80 -0.84
C PHE A 157 10.08 -14.41 -1.46
N SER A 158 9.25 -14.31 -2.50
CA SER A 158 8.74 -13.02 -2.96
C SER A 158 7.83 -12.36 -1.92
N GLY A 159 7.49 -11.07 -2.08
CA GLY A 159 6.56 -10.37 -1.18
C GLY A 159 5.23 -11.12 -1.01
N GLY A 160 4.60 -11.48 -2.10
CA GLY A 160 3.33 -12.25 -2.08
C GLY A 160 3.48 -13.65 -1.46
N MET A 161 4.59 -14.34 -1.69
CA MET A 161 4.85 -15.63 -1.04
C MET A 161 5.05 -15.49 0.47
N ARG A 162 5.70 -14.41 0.96
CA ARG A 162 5.82 -14.13 2.40
C ARG A 162 4.46 -13.88 3.01
N GLN A 163 3.60 -13.10 2.34
CA GLN A 163 2.24 -12.84 2.81
C GLN A 163 1.41 -14.13 2.87
N ARG A 164 1.46 -14.97 1.84
CA ARG A 164 0.83 -16.30 1.86
C ARG A 164 1.37 -17.18 2.99
N ALA A 165 2.66 -17.13 3.29
CA ALA A 165 3.27 -17.86 4.40
C ALA A 165 2.77 -17.38 5.77
N LEU A 166 2.55 -16.07 5.97
CA LEU A 166 1.92 -15.54 7.19
C LEU A 166 0.47 -15.98 7.33
N ILE A 167 -0.29 -15.99 6.22
CA ILE A 167 -1.65 -16.52 6.22
C ILE A 167 -1.63 -18.02 6.57
N ALA A 168 -0.70 -18.81 5.99
CA ALA A 168 -0.53 -20.22 6.35
C ALA A 168 -0.21 -20.42 7.83
N MET A 169 0.64 -19.57 8.40
CA MET A 169 0.97 -19.59 9.83
C MET A 169 -0.26 -19.28 10.69
N ALA A 170 -1.06 -18.29 10.34
CA ALA A 170 -2.30 -17.94 11.01
C ALA A 170 -3.32 -19.08 10.97
N LEU A 171 -3.38 -19.82 9.85
CA LEU A 171 -4.31 -20.93 9.62
C LEU A 171 -3.83 -22.27 10.19
N ALA A 172 -2.62 -22.37 10.70
CA ALA A 172 -2.03 -23.64 11.14
C ALA A 172 -2.89 -24.38 12.19
N CYS A 173 -3.58 -23.63 13.05
CA CYS A 173 -4.45 -24.15 14.11
C CYS A 173 -5.96 -24.03 13.80
N GLU A 174 -6.35 -23.74 12.57
CA GLU A 174 -7.76 -23.61 12.14
C GLU A 174 -8.59 -22.64 13.02
N PRO A 175 -8.22 -21.36 13.08
CA PRO A 175 -8.88 -20.40 13.94
C PRO A 175 -10.33 -20.16 13.48
N ARG A 176 -11.21 -19.82 14.44
CA ARG A 176 -12.60 -19.38 14.15
C ARG A 176 -12.68 -17.93 13.71
N LEU A 177 -11.69 -17.10 14.08
CA LEU A 177 -11.55 -15.70 13.69
C LEU A 177 -10.18 -15.46 13.07
N LEU A 178 -10.16 -14.88 11.88
CA LEU A 178 -8.96 -14.31 11.28
C LEU A 178 -9.04 -12.78 11.31
N ILE A 179 -8.06 -12.16 11.91
CA ILE A 179 -7.85 -10.71 11.89
C ILE A 179 -6.75 -10.44 10.88
N ALA A 180 -7.05 -9.72 9.80
CA ALA A 180 -6.09 -9.37 8.77
C ALA A 180 -5.86 -7.85 8.79
N ASP A 181 -4.72 -7.42 9.34
CA ASP A 181 -4.35 -6.01 9.43
C ASP A 181 -3.53 -5.61 8.21
N GLU A 182 -4.17 -4.91 7.30
CA GLU A 182 -3.62 -4.47 6.01
C GLU A 182 -2.88 -5.59 5.24
N PRO A 183 -3.53 -6.73 4.98
CA PRO A 183 -2.83 -7.93 4.48
C PRO A 183 -2.30 -7.80 3.04
N THR A 184 -2.59 -6.72 2.36
CA THR A 184 -2.21 -6.48 0.96
C THR A 184 -1.36 -5.22 0.77
N THR A 185 -1.01 -4.52 1.86
CA THR A 185 -0.16 -3.33 1.79
C THR A 185 1.22 -3.67 1.21
N ALA A 186 1.74 -2.81 0.35
CA ALA A 186 3.01 -2.97 -0.38
C ALA A 186 3.09 -4.19 -1.34
N LEU A 187 1.95 -4.77 -1.70
CA LEU A 187 1.86 -5.77 -2.77
C LEU A 187 1.40 -5.12 -4.08
N ASP A 188 1.84 -5.70 -5.19
CA ASP A 188 1.30 -5.31 -6.49
C ASP A 188 -0.16 -5.77 -6.65
N VAL A 189 -0.88 -5.13 -7.57
CA VAL A 189 -2.33 -5.29 -7.73
C VAL A 189 -2.75 -6.74 -8.04
N THR A 190 -1.92 -7.51 -8.75
CA THR A 190 -2.23 -8.91 -9.08
C THR A 190 -2.08 -9.83 -7.89
N VAL A 191 -1.00 -9.67 -7.12
CA VAL A 191 -0.77 -10.41 -5.86
C VAL A 191 -1.80 -10.01 -4.81
N GLN A 192 -2.14 -8.71 -4.70
CA GLN A 192 -3.23 -8.24 -3.84
C GLN A 192 -4.54 -8.97 -4.16
N ALA A 193 -4.96 -9.00 -5.43
CA ALA A 193 -6.17 -9.69 -5.85
C ALA A 193 -6.13 -11.19 -5.50
N GLN A 194 -4.99 -11.87 -5.71
CA GLN A 194 -4.81 -13.27 -5.36
C GLN A 194 -4.89 -13.54 -3.84
N ILE A 195 -4.37 -12.64 -3.00
CA ILE A 195 -4.48 -12.76 -1.53
C ILE A 195 -5.92 -12.57 -1.07
N LEU A 196 -6.65 -11.61 -1.65
CA LEU A 196 -8.06 -11.39 -1.33
C LEU A 196 -8.95 -12.56 -1.77
N ASP A 197 -8.70 -13.09 -2.97
CA ASP A 197 -9.39 -14.29 -3.48
C ASP A 197 -9.11 -15.49 -2.57
N LEU A 198 -7.87 -15.68 -2.11
CA LEU A 198 -7.49 -16.72 -1.14
C LEU A 198 -8.25 -16.56 0.19
N LEU A 199 -8.30 -15.36 0.78
CA LEU A 199 -9.02 -15.11 2.03
C LEU A 199 -10.52 -15.39 1.88
N HIS A 200 -11.10 -15.03 0.75
CA HIS A 200 -12.50 -15.31 0.43
C HIS A 200 -12.77 -16.83 0.36
N ASP A 201 -11.92 -17.59 -0.35
CA ASP A 201 -12.07 -19.04 -0.49
C ASP A 201 -11.89 -19.77 0.85
N LEU A 202 -10.88 -19.38 1.62
CA LEU A 202 -10.65 -19.92 2.95
C LEU A 202 -11.83 -19.66 3.89
N ARG A 203 -12.43 -18.46 3.85
CA ARG A 203 -13.63 -18.15 4.62
C ARG A 203 -14.81 -19.02 4.18
N ALA A 204 -15.05 -19.15 2.90
CA ALA A 204 -16.14 -19.98 2.35
C ALA A 204 -15.98 -21.47 2.72
N GLU A 205 -14.75 -21.98 2.70
CA GLU A 205 -14.42 -23.38 3.01
C GLU A 205 -14.54 -23.70 4.51
N THR A 206 -14.05 -22.80 5.38
CA THR A 206 -13.91 -23.08 6.82
C THR A 206 -15.04 -22.51 7.66
N GLY A 207 -15.80 -21.55 7.14
CA GLY A 207 -16.79 -20.80 7.93
C GLY A 207 -16.17 -19.90 8.99
N MET A 208 -14.88 -19.55 8.90
CA MET A 208 -14.22 -18.62 9.83
C MET A 208 -14.76 -17.21 9.67
N GLY A 209 -14.84 -16.45 10.76
CA GLY A 209 -15.09 -15.01 10.72
C GLY A 209 -13.83 -14.26 10.24
N LEU A 210 -14.03 -13.18 9.50
CA LEU A 210 -12.94 -12.32 8.99
C LEU A 210 -13.11 -10.90 9.50
N LEU A 211 -12.11 -10.36 10.18
CA LEU A 211 -11.98 -8.93 10.44
C LEU A 211 -10.86 -8.40 9.55
N LEU A 212 -11.22 -7.61 8.54
CA LEU A 212 -10.30 -7.02 7.59
C LEU A 212 -10.07 -5.55 7.92
N VAL A 213 -8.85 -5.20 8.29
CA VAL A 213 -8.42 -3.81 8.51
C VAL A 213 -7.71 -3.33 7.25
N THR A 214 -8.15 -2.22 6.69
CA THR A 214 -7.52 -1.61 5.51
C THR A 214 -7.88 -0.13 5.39
N HIS A 215 -7.12 0.62 4.63
CA HIS A 215 -7.47 1.96 4.19
C HIS A 215 -8.04 1.98 2.75
N ASP A 216 -8.05 0.85 2.05
CA ASP A 216 -8.52 0.72 0.67
C ASP A 216 -9.98 0.23 0.62
N LEU A 217 -10.90 1.13 0.20
CA LEU A 217 -12.32 0.82 0.08
C LEU A 217 -12.64 -0.15 -1.06
N GLY A 218 -11.83 -0.17 -2.12
CA GLY A 218 -11.97 -1.13 -3.21
C GLY A 218 -11.68 -2.57 -2.75
N VAL A 219 -10.71 -2.74 -1.85
CA VAL A 219 -10.42 -4.03 -1.20
C VAL A 219 -11.61 -4.50 -0.37
N VAL A 220 -12.22 -3.60 0.39
CA VAL A 220 -13.37 -3.91 1.25
C VAL A 220 -14.59 -4.31 0.43
N ALA A 221 -14.86 -3.60 -0.68
CA ALA A 221 -16.01 -3.86 -1.54
C ALA A 221 -16.12 -5.32 -2.00
N GLY A 222 -14.97 -5.96 -2.27
CA GLY A 222 -14.93 -7.35 -2.75
C GLY A 222 -14.71 -8.41 -1.69
N SER A 223 -14.49 -8.04 -0.42
CA SER A 223 -13.94 -8.96 0.59
C SER A 223 -14.78 -9.12 1.84
N VAL A 224 -15.69 -8.19 2.16
CA VAL A 224 -16.46 -8.20 3.41
C VAL A 224 -17.97 -8.03 3.18
N ASP A 225 -18.75 -8.40 4.20
CA ASP A 225 -20.21 -8.27 4.19
C ASP A 225 -20.62 -6.88 4.71
N ASP A 226 -20.04 -6.48 5.83
CA ASP A 226 -20.28 -5.19 6.50
C ASP A 226 -19.00 -4.37 6.57
N VAL A 227 -19.15 -3.05 6.66
CA VAL A 227 -18.04 -2.12 6.86
C VAL A 227 -18.31 -1.20 8.04
N LEU A 228 -17.26 -0.91 8.80
CA LEU A 228 -17.23 0.08 9.87
C LEU A 228 -16.20 1.14 9.51
N VAL A 229 -16.66 2.36 9.25
CA VAL A 229 -15.82 3.51 8.94
C VAL A 229 -15.38 4.18 10.24
N MET A 230 -14.06 4.38 10.40
CA MET A 230 -13.46 4.97 11.60
C MET A 230 -12.76 6.30 11.28
N LYS A 231 -12.94 7.28 12.17
CA LYS A 231 -12.22 8.56 12.14
C LYS A 231 -11.88 9.00 13.56
N GLY A 232 -10.62 9.36 13.83
CA GLY A 232 -10.20 9.88 15.13
C GLY A 232 -10.57 8.97 16.31
N GLY A 233 -10.43 7.65 16.16
CA GLY A 233 -10.72 6.66 17.18
C GLY A 233 -12.21 6.28 17.33
N ARG A 234 -13.11 6.88 16.58
CA ARG A 234 -14.56 6.66 16.69
C ARG A 234 -15.15 6.01 15.46
N ALA A 235 -16.23 5.24 15.63
CA ALA A 235 -17.07 4.81 14.53
C ALA A 235 -17.84 6.03 13.97
N VAL A 236 -17.77 6.21 12.64
CA VAL A 236 -18.48 7.27 11.93
C VAL A 236 -19.71 6.69 11.25
N GLU A 237 -19.56 5.58 10.56
CA GLU A 237 -20.64 4.92 9.84
C GLU A 237 -20.46 3.40 9.87
N ARG A 238 -21.58 2.65 9.92
CA ARG A 238 -21.58 1.19 9.84
C ARG A 238 -22.77 0.71 9.02
N GLY A 239 -22.57 -0.32 8.23
CA GLY A 239 -23.65 -0.97 7.49
C GLY A 239 -23.14 -2.00 6.49
N PRO A 240 -24.06 -2.62 5.73
CA PRO A 240 -23.71 -3.46 4.60
C PRO A 240 -22.77 -2.72 3.65
N VAL A 241 -21.72 -3.40 3.19
CA VAL A 241 -20.68 -2.78 2.35
C VAL A 241 -21.26 -2.11 1.11
N ALA A 242 -22.27 -2.74 0.48
CA ALA A 242 -22.91 -2.18 -0.71
C ALA A 242 -23.63 -0.85 -0.44
N ASP A 243 -24.26 -0.70 0.72
CA ASP A 243 -25.00 0.51 1.08
C ASP A 243 -24.06 1.66 1.42
N VAL A 244 -23.03 1.40 2.24
CA VAL A 244 -22.06 2.42 2.65
C VAL A 244 -21.22 2.91 1.48
N LEU A 245 -20.87 2.04 0.52
CA LEU A 245 -20.08 2.45 -0.65
C LEU A 245 -20.90 3.15 -1.73
N ARG A 246 -22.19 2.75 -1.94
CA ARG A 246 -23.05 3.38 -2.95
C ARG A 246 -23.70 4.68 -2.48
N SER A 247 -24.09 4.74 -1.20
CA SER A 247 -24.88 5.84 -0.65
C SER A 247 -24.42 6.16 0.78
N PRO A 248 -23.18 6.63 0.96
CA PRO A 248 -22.66 6.99 2.27
C PRO A 248 -23.49 8.11 2.90
N ARG A 249 -23.92 7.93 4.14
CA ARG A 249 -24.76 8.88 4.86
C ARG A 249 -23.93 9.99 5.50
N GLU A 250 -22.76 9.61 6.01
CA GLU A 250 -21.88 10.52 6.71
C GLU A 250 -20.97 11.30 5.75
N PRO A 251 -20.75 12.61 5.99
CA PRO A 251 -19.90 13.43 5.11
C PRO A 251 -18.49 12.88 4.95
N TYR A 252 -17.92 12.31 6.02
CA TYR A 252 -16.59 11.72 5.99
C TYR A 252 -16.53 10.46 5.12
N SER A 253 -17.51 9.56 5.26
CA SER A 253 -17.60 8.35 4.42
C SER A 253 -17.73 8.72 2.93
N ARG A 254 -18.51 9.78 2.64
CA ARG A 254 -18.66 10.31 1.28
C ARG A 254 -17.34 10.81 0.73
N ALA A 255 -16.60 11.61 1.50
CA ALA A 255 -15.30 12.11 1.11
C ALA A 255 -14.28 10.98 0.88
N LEU A 256 -14.32 9.91 1.71
CA LEU A 256 -13.48 8.72 1.51
C LEU A 256 -13.81 8.00 0.19
N VAL A 257 -15.10 7.79 -0.11
CA VAL A 257 -15.55 7.13 -1.36
C VAL A 257 -15.18 7.96 -2.58
N GLU A 258 -15.36 9.28 -2.52
CA GLU A 258 -15.01 10.21 -3.59
C GLU A 258 -13.50 10.30 -3.85
N ALA A 259 -12.68 10.07 -2.82
CA ALA A 259 -11.22 10.09 -2.93
C ALA A 259 -10.63 8.82 -3.57
N VAL A 260 -11.41 7.72 -3.68
CA VAL A 260 -10.92 6.48 -4.30
C VAL A 260 -10.67 6.69 -5.79
N PRO A 261 -9.46 6.40 -6.28
CA PRO A 261 -9.17 6.48 -7.72
C PRO A 261 -10.04 5.49 -8.51
N ARG A 262 -10.57 5.93 -9.65
CA ARG A 262 -11.49 5.14 -10.47
C ARG A 262 -10.94 4.95 -11.87
N LEU A 263 -11.10 3.73 -12.40
CA LEU A 263 -10.70 3.42 -13.77
C LEU A 263 -11.57 4.12 -14.84
N ASP A 264 -12.81 4.48 -14.49
CA ASP A 264 -13.76 5.18 -15.37
C ASP A 264 -13.70 6.71 -15.21
N ALA A 265 -12.76 7.25 -14.43
CA ALA A 265 -12.62 8.69 -14.23
C ALA A 265 -12.28 9.41 -15.56
N VAL A 266 -13.09 10.42 -15.90
CA VAL A 266 -12.83 11.27 -17.06
C VAL A 266 -11.67 12.21 -16.75
N ARG A 267 -10.62 12.12 -17.54
CA ARG A 267 -9.47 13.00 -17.43
C ARG A 267 -9.73 14.33 -18.16
N PRO A 268 -9.29 15.48 -17.61
CA PRO A 268 -9.27 16.72 -18.38
C PRO A 268 -8.40 16.57 -19.63
N ALA A 269 -8.94 16.89 -20.81
CA ALA A 269 -8.17 16.86 -22.04
C ALA A 269 -6.95 17.79 -21.92
N ARG A 270 -5.77 17.28 -22.27
CA ARG A 270 -4.54 18.05 -22.39
C ARG A 270 -4.05 17.92 -23.83
N ASP A 271 -3.44 18.97 -24.32
CA ASP A 271 -2.82 18.98 -25.64
C ASP A 271 -1.29 19.10 -25.44
N PRO A 272 -0.57 17.98 -25.29
CA PRO A 272 0.88 18.01 -25.11
C PRO A 272 1.53 18.64 -26.33
N GLN A 273 2.54 19.48 -26.10
CA GLN A 273 3.32 20.06 -27.17
C GLN A 273 4.02 18.96 -27.97
N GLU A 274 4.25 19.16 -29.27
CA GLU A 274 4.97 18.20 -30.12
C GLU A 274 6.46 18.06 -29.74
N ASP A 275 7.01 19.05 -29.02
CA ASP A 275 8.39 19.13 -28.59
C ASP A 275 8.79 17.92 -27.70
N VAL A 276 9.78 17.15 -28.15
CA VAL A 276 10.36 16.03 -27.40
C VAL A 276 11.38 16.57 -26.39
N LEU A 277 11.09 16.37 -25.12
CA LEU A 277 11.95 16.79 -24.01
C LEU A 277 13.00 15.72 -23.67
N LEU A 278 12.62 14.45 -23.80
CA LEU A 278 13.48 13.29 -23.52
C LEU A 278 13.18 12.18 -24.53
N GLU A 279 14.25 11.60 -25.08
CA GLU A 279 14.19 10.44 -25.97
C GLU A 279 15.12 9.35 -25.44
N ALA A 280 14.59 8.16 -25.28
CA ALA A 280 15.31 6.94 -24.91
C ALA A 280 15.17 5.92 -26.03
N VAL A 281 16.28 5.33 -26.46
CA VAL A 281 16.34 4.34 -27.54
C VAL A 281 17.06 3.09 -27.04
N ASP A 282 16.38 1.96 -27.06
CA ASP A 282 16.90 0.63 -26.70
C ASP A 282 17.65 0.61 -25.36
N LEU A 283 17.13 1.32 -24.35
CA LEU A 283 17.74 1.37 -23.02
C LEU A 283 17.79 -0.02 -22.39
N ARG A 284 19.00 -0.39 -21.94
CA ARG A 284 19.24 -1.64 -21.23
C ARG A 284 20.02 -1.38 -19.94
N ARG A 285 19.61 -2.04 -18.85
CA ARG A 285 20.35 -2.02 -17.59
C ARG A 285 20.45 -3.40 -16.98
N GLU A 286 21.67 -3.81 -16.69
CA GLU A 286 22.01 -5.08 -16.05
C GLU A 286 22.63 -4.85 -14.68
N PHE A 287 22.26 -5.67 -13.70
CA PHE A 287 22.88 -5.77 -12.38
C PHE A 287 23.36 -7.22 -12.18
N GLY A 288 24.63 -7.46 -12.45
CA GLY A 288 25.19 -8.81 -12.43
C GLY A 288 24.51 -9.72 -13.45
N ARG A 289 23.72 -10.69 -12.97
CA ARG A 289 22.97 -11.63 -13.84
C ARG A 289 21.51 -11.21 -14.10
N THR A 290 21.06 -10.15 -13.49
CA THR A 290 19.66 -9.69 -13.60
C THR A 290 19.59 -8.52 -14.58
N THR A 291 18.80 -8.66 -15.64
CA THR A 291 18.47 -7.56 -16.54
C THR A 291 17.22 -6.86 -16.00
N ALA A 292 17.38 -5.65 -15.48
CA ALA A 292 16.30 -4.87 -14.89
C ALA A 292 15.52 -4.05 -15.92
N VAL A 293 16.17 -3.60 -16.99
CA VAL A 293 15.58 -2.91 -18.15
C VAL A 293 16.19 -3.52 -19.40
N ASP A 294 15.37 -3.92 -20.37
CA ASP A 294 15.77 -4.69 -21.54
C ASP A 294 15.15 -4.13 -22.83
N GLY A 295 15.88 -3.27 -23.52
CA GLY A 295 15.50 -2.72 -24.84
C GLY A 295 14.31 -1.75 -24.77
N VAL A 296 14.24 -0.89 -23.75
CA VAL A 296 13.13 0.07 -23.59
C VAL A 296 13.38 1.30 -24.43
N SER A 297 12.42 1.62 -25.31
CA SER A 297 12.40 2.86 -26.09
C SER A 297 11.15 3.68 -25.73
N LEU A 298 11.33 4.98 -25.49
CA LEU A 298 10.24 5.89 -25.15
C LEU A 298 10.60 7.34 -25.46
N THR A 299 9.58 8.18 -25.55
CA THR A 299 9.72 9.64 -25.61
C THR A 299 8.86 10.29 -24.54
N VAL A 300 9.31 11.41 -23.99
CA VAL A 300 8.51 12.30 -23.13
C VAL A 300 8.42 13.65 -23.81
N ARG A 301 7.20 14.13 -24.01
CA ARG A 301 6.93 15.44 -24.62
C ARG A 301 6.80 16.52 -23.55
N ARG A 302 6.98 17.78 -23.98
CA ARG A 302 6.82 18.92 -23.07
C ARG A 302 5.37 19.06 -22.61
N GLY A 303 5.18 19.19 -21.28
CA GLY A 303 3.85 19.28 -20.65
C GLY A 303 3.10 17.95 -20.55
N GLU A 304 3.67 16.84 -21.08
CA GLU A 304 3.09 15.51 -21.02
C GLU A 304 3.25 14.87 -19.63
N THR A 305 2.27 14.07 -19.23
CA THR A 305 2.43 13.05 -18.19
C THR A 305 2.50 11.67 -18.83
N LEU A 306 3.67 11.02 -18.74
CA LEU A 306 3.86 9.64 -19.16
C LEU A 306 3.72 8.72 -17.94
N GLY A 307 2.68 7.89 -17.91
CA GLY A 307 2.48 6.86 -16.89
C GLY A 307 3.36 5.63 -17.17
N VAL A 308 3.96 5.06 -16.14
CA VAL A 308 4.70 3.80 -16.21
C VAL A 308 4.12 2.84 -15.18
N VAL A 309 3.50 1.75 -15.64
CA VAL A 309 2.81 0.77 -14.81
C VAL A 309 3.39 -0.63 -15.00
N GLY A 310 3.14 -1.52 -14.04
CA GLY A 310 3.57 -2.92 -14.06
C GLY A 310 3.75 -3.45 -12.64
N GLU A 311 3.97 -4.75 -12.49
CA GLU A 311 4.21 -5.39 -11.20
C GLU A 311 5.51 -4.96 -10.54
N SER A 312 5.65 -5.26 -9.24
CA SER A 312 6.92 -5.05 -8.51
C SER A 312 8.05 -5.84 -9.18
N GLY A 313 9.20 -5.20 -9.34
CA GLY A 313 10.35 -5.82 -10.02
C GLY A 313 10.30 -5.76 -11.55
N SER A 314 9.28 -5.18 -12.20
CA SER A 314 9.22 -5.05 -13.66
C SER A 314 10.21 -4.02 -14.25
N GLY A 315 11.00 -3.33 -13.42
CA GLY A 315 12.05 -2.40 -13.87
C GLY A 315 11.69 -0.91 -13.86
N LYS A 316 10.47 -0.52 -13.46
CA LYS A 316 9.96 0.87 -13.45
C LYS A 316 10.87 1.86 -12.73
N THR A 317 11.19 1.58 -11.46
CA THR A 317 12.10 2.42 -10.65
C THR A 317 13.48 2.55 -11.29
N THR A 318 14.02 1.45 -11.87
CA THR A 318 15.31 1.47 -12.57
C THR A 318 15.23 2.35 -13.80
N LEU A 319 14.18 2.20 -14.61
CA LEU A 319 13.93 3.06 -15.78
C LEU A 319 13.82 4.53 -15.34
N GLY A 320 13.00 4.85 -14.34
CA GLY A 320 12.86 6.22 -13.82
C GLY A 320 14.19 6.85 -13.39
N ARG A 321 15.04 6.10 -12.70
CA ARG A 321 16.38 6.54 -12.28
C ARG A 321 17.33 6.73 -13.46
N MET A 322 17.20 5.92 -14.51
CA MET A 322 17.99 6.10 -15.75
C MET A 322 17.58 7.39 -16.47
N LEU A 323 16.26 7.67 -16.57
CA LEU A 323 15.75 8.85 -17.26
C LEU A 323 16.25 10.18 -16.67
N VAL A 324 16.52 10.23 -15.36
CA VAL A 324 17.09 11.42 -14.70
C VAL A 324 18.61 11.34 -14.52
N GLY A 325 19.25 10.33 -15.05
CA GLY A 325 20.72 10.18 -15.00
C GLY A 325 21.30 9.72 -13.68
N LEU A 326 20.47 9.23 -12.73
CA LEU A 326 20.95 8.65 -11.46
C LEU A 326 21.61 7.27 -11.66
N ILE A 327 21.22 6.56 -12.70
CA ILE A 327 21.82 5.27 -13.09
C ILE A 327 22.15 5.35 -14.58
N ALA A 328 23.40 5.09 -14.95
CA ALA A 328 23.79 5.01 -16.35
C ALA A 328 23.23 3.73 -17.00
N PRO A 329 22.75 3.75 -18.25
CA PRO A 329 22.41 2.54 -18.99
C PRO A 329 23.64 1.66 -19.21
N THR A 330 23.45 0.34 -19.35
CA THR A 330 24.49 -0.59 -19.79
C THR A 330 24.69 -0.49 -21.31
N SER A 331 23.60 -0.24 -22.04
CA SER A 331 23.58 0.06 -23.48
C SER A 331 22.30 0.84 -23.84
N GLY A 332 22.24 1.37 -25.06
CA GLY A 332 21.18 2.24 -25.55
C GLY A 332 21.55 3.72 -25.42
N ASP A 333 20.71 4.56 -26.01
CA ASP A 333 20.92 6.01 -26.06
C ASP A 333 19.85 6.74 -25.26
N LEU A 334 20.28 7.74 -24.47
CA LEU A 334 19.38 8.64 -23.73
C LEU A 334 19.75 10.09 -24.08
N ARG A 335 18.80 10.81 -24.67
CA ARG A 335 18.97 12.19 -25.12
C ARG A 335 17.99 13.10 -24.40
N HIS A 336 18.47 14.26 -23.96
CA HIS A 336 17.66 15.29 -23.31
C HIS A 336 17.81 16.60 -24.07
N SER A 337 16.68 17.31 -24.29
CA SER A 337 16.69 18.67 -24.85
C SER A 337 16.94 19.75 -23.79
N VAL A 338 17.12 19.36 -22.50
CA VAL A 338 17.30 20.24 -21.35
C VAL A 338 18.54 19.84 -20.54
N PRO A 339 19.13 20.77 -19.76
CA PRO A 339 20.28 20.44 -18.94
C PRO A 339 19.91 19.45 -17.81
N PRO A 340 20.87 18.62 -17.32
CA PRO A 340 20.60 17.61 -16.30
C PRO A 340 19.92 18.14 -15.02
N ARG A 341 20.22 19.39 -14.61
CA ARG A 341 19.59 20.03 -13.45
C ARG A 341 18.07 20.25 -13.60
N ALA A 342 17.58 20.31 -14.84
CA ALA A 342 16.17 20.43 -15.14
C ALA A 342 15.39 19.10 -15.09
N LEU A 343 16.10 17.99 -14.81
CA LEU A 343 15.54 16.66 -14.60
C LEU A 343 15.60 16.35 -13.11
N GLN A 344 14.47 16.11 -12.49
CA GLN A 344 14.37 15.88 -11.05
C GLN A 344 13.60 14.61 -10.75
N MET A 345 13.74 14.11 -9.51
CA MET A 345 13.04 12.90 -9.06
C MET A 345 12.39 13.10 -7.70
N VAL A 346 11.14 12.67 -7.59
CA VAL A 346 10.44 12.44 -6.32
C VAL A 346 10.52 10.95 -6.04
N PHE A 347 11.12 10.59 -4.89
CA PHE A 347 11.39 9.21 -4.52
C PHE A 347 10.19 8.54 -3.85
N GLN A 348 10.12 7.22 -3.91
CA GLN A 348 9.06 6.37 -3.38
C GLN A 348 8.85 6.54 -1.86
N ASP A 349 9.94 6.54 -1.08
CA ASP A 349 9.88 6.67 0.37
C ASP A 349 10.29 8.08 0.81
N PRO A 350 9.32 8.90 1.27
CA PRO A 350 9.63 10.23 1.76
C PRO A 350 10.46 10.23 3.05
N VAL A 351 10.45 9.14 3.83
CA VAL A 351 11.22 9.05 5.07
C VAL A 351 12.69 8.86 4.78
N SER A 352 13.05 7.89 3.93
CA SER A 352 14.45 7.62 3.56
C SER A 352 15.04 8.69 2.64
N SER A 353 14.19 9.47 1.94
CA SER A 353 14.63 10.54 1.03
C SER A 353 15.04 11.82 1.74
N LEU A 354 14.65 12.02 2.99
CA LEU A 354 14.98 13.18 3.81
C LEU A 354 15.96 12.81 4.91
N ASN A 355 16.99 13.64 5.12
CA ASN A 355 17.91 13.44 6.24
C ASN A 355 17.20 13.81 7.56
N PRO A 356 17.01 12.86 8.51
CA PRO A 356 16.27 13.12 9.75
C PRO A 356 16.95 14.14 10.69
N ARG A 357 18.22 14.42 10.46
CA ARG A 357 19.02 15.39 11.26
C ARG A 357 19.05 16.79 10.65
N ARG A 358 18.36 17.02 9.53
CA ARG A 358 18.28 18.33 8.86
C ARG A 358 16.85 18.83 8.85
N SER A 359 16.68 20.15 8.97
CA SER A 359 15.36 20.75 8.82
C SER A 359 14.83 20.57 7.39
N ILE A 360 13.51 20.64 7.23
CA ILE A 360 12.89 20.53 5.91
C ILE A 360 13.30 21.68 4.99
N GLY A 361 13.44 22.90 5.55
CA GLY A 361 13.90 24.06 4.78
C GLY A 361 15.30 23.87 4.23
N GLU A 362 16.23 23.35 5.04
CA GLU A 362 17.59 23.03 4.60
C GLU A 362 17.61 21.96 3.50
N SER A 363 16.73 20.95 3.62
CA SER A 363 16.62 19.88 2.62
C SER A 363 16.09 20.38 1.27
N ILE A 364 15.18 21.39 1.27
CA ILE A 364 14.69 22.04 0.06
C ILE A 364 15.72 23.04 -0.49
N ALA A 365 16.53 23.67 0.37
CA ALA A 365 17.56 24.63 -0.01
C ALA A 365 18.77 23.98 -0.71
N ASP A 366 19.05 22.69 -0.47
CA ASP A 366 20.23 21.99 -1.00
C ASP A 366 20.40 22.11 -2.52
N PRO A 367 19.39 21.84 -3.36
CA PRO A 367 19.52 22.00 -4.82
C PRO A 367 19.79 23.46 -5.23
N LEU A 368 19.24 24.44 -4.51
CA LEU A 368 19.44 25.87 -4.77
C LEU A 368 20.88 26.30 -4.44
N ARG A 369 21.41 25.84 -3.30
CA ARG A 369 22.82 26.08 -2.93
C ARG A 369 23.79 25.41 -3.91
N ALA A 370 23.48 24.22 -4.37
CA ALA A 370 24.30 23.52 -5.37
C ALA A 370 24.36 24.27 -6.69
N ALA A 371 23.29 24.95 -7.09
CA ALA A 371 23.24 25.76 -8.31
C ALA A 371 24.09 27.04 -8.22
N ARG A 372 24.33 27.58 -6.99
CA ARG A 372 25.11 28.81 -6.74
C ARG A 372 24.60 30.05 -7.49
N GLU A 373 23.31 30.12 -7.78
CA GLU A 373 22.70 31.23 -8.51
C GLU A 373 22.04 32.27 -7.60
N LEU A 374 21.76 31.90 -6.33
CA LEU A 374 21.07 32.73 -5.34
C LEU A 374 21.91 32.89 -4.09
N ASP A 375 21.78 34.03 -3.42
CA ASP A 375 22.29 34.23 -2.07
C ASP A 375 21.43 33.57 -0.99
N ASP A 376 21.92 33.46 0.23
CA ASP A 376 21.23 32.76 1.32
C ASP A 376 19.85 33.37 1.63
N THR A 377 19.70 34.70 1.51
CA THR A 377 18.41 35.36 1.75
C THR A 377 17.38 35.00 0.69
N ALA A 378 17.79 35.03 -0.58
CA ALA A 378 16.95 34.63 -1.71
C ALA A 378 16.60 33.13 -1.65
N ILE A 379 17.54 32.28 -1.22
CA ILE A 379 17.30 30.85 -1.01
C ILE A 379 16.20 30.63 0.04
N VAL A 380 16.29 31.29 1.21
CA VAL A 380 15.27 31.18 2.27
C VAL A 380 13.91 31.66 1.79
N ALA A 381 13.86 32.78 1.06
CA ALA A 381 12.62 33.29 0.47
C ALA A 381 12.01 32.29 -0.52
N ARG A 382 12.83 31.73 -1.41
CA ARG A 382 12.40 30.71 -2.39
C ARG A 382 11.89 29.43 -1.72
N VAL A 383 12.56 28.98 -0.66
CA VAL A 383 12.11 27.79 0.10
C VAL A 383 10.75 28.03 0.75
N ARG A 384 10.51 29.22 1.32
CA ARG A 384 9.20 29.57 1.88
C ARG A 384 8.09 29.60 0.82
N GLU A 385 8.36 30.16 -0.35
CA GLU A 385 7.45 30.13 -1.51
C GLU A 385 7.12 28.68 -1.93
N LEU A 386 8.13 27.80 -1.97
CA LEU A 386 7.95 26.38 -2.33
C LEU A 386 7.13 25.63 -1.28
N LEU A 387 7.35 25.90 0.03
CA LEU A 387 6.53 25.33 1.10
C LEU A 387 5.06 25.74 0.94
N ASP A 388 4.79 27.03 0.68
CA ASP A 388 3.44 27.52 0.44
C ASP A 388 2.81 26.86 -0.79
N ARG A 389 3.55 26.76 -1.88
CA ARG A 389 3.11 26.13 -3.14
C ARG A 389 2.70 24.66 -2.97
N VAL A 390 3.33 23.92 -2.08
CA VAL A 390 2.92 22.54 -1.77
C VAL A 390 1.91 22.44 -0.63
N GLY A 391 1.34 23.58 -0.18
CA GLY A 391 0.33 23.65 0.87
C GLY A 391 0.87 23.35 2.26
N LEU A 392 2.13 23.70 2.53
CA LEU A 392 2.77 23.66 3.86
C LEU A 392 2.99 25.08 4.35
N ASN A 393 2.94 25.27 5.69
CA ASN A 393 3.20 26.58 6.29
C ASN A 393 4.67 27.02 6.02
N PRO A 394 4.91 28.20 5.41
CA PRO A 394 6.25 28.73 5.16
C PRO A 394 7.13 28.86 6.39
N ASP A 395 6.54 29.04 7.59
CA ASP A 395 7.27 29.17 8.85
C ASP A 395 7.82 27.85 9.38
N TRP A 396 7.48 26.73 8.77
CA TRP A 396 7.98 25.41 9.15
C TRP A 396 9.40 25.11 8.64
N TYR A 397 10.09 26.09 8.07
CA TYR A 397 11.47 25.96 7.55
C TYR A 397 12.41 25.21 8.51
N HIS A 398 12.34 25.50 9.82
CA HIS A 398 13.24 24.95 10.83
C HIS A 398 12.77 23.62 11.44
N ARG A 399 11.60 23.12 11.07
CA ARG A 399 11.11 21.84 11.58
C ARG A 399 11.83 20.66 10.95
N TYR A 400 11.84 19.53 11.67
CA TYR A 400 12.50 18.30 11.26
C TYR A 400 11.52 17.30 10.66
N PRO A 401 11.99 16.38 9.79
CA PRO A 401 11.09 15.41 9.11
C PRO A 401 10.23 14.58 10.07
N HIS A 402 10.70 14.22 11.26
CA HIS A 402 9.96 13.41 12.23
C HIS A 402 8.71 14.13 12.81
N GLU A 403 8.62 15.47 12.68
CA GLU A 403 7.48 16.26 13.12
C GLU A 403 6.32 16.28 12.10
N PHE A 404 6.47 15.62 10.95
CA PHE A 404 5.54 15.66 9.84
C PHE A 404 4.88 14.30 9.58
N SER A 405 3.63 14.31 9.13
CA SER A 405 2.96 13.12 8.60
C SER A 405 3.61 12.62 7.31
N GLY A 406 3.29 11.40 6.89
CA GLY A 406 3.78 10.83 5.62
C GLY A 406 3.46 11.71 4.41
N GLY A 407 2.22 12.17 4.29
CA GLY A 407 1.81 13.07 3.21
C GLY A 407 2.49 14.44 3.25
N GLN A 408 2.73 14.99 4.44
CA GLN A 408 3.49 16.24 4.58
C GLN A 408 4.96 16.06 4.18
N ARG A 409 5.60 14.94 4.54
CA ARG A 409 6.97 14.61 4.09
C ARG A 409 7.04 14.46 2.57
N GLN A 410 6.02 13.86 1.96
CA GLN A 410 5.92 13.74 0.50
C GLN A 410 5.84 15.11 -0.17
N ARG A 411 5.05 16.03 0.37
CA ARG A 411 4.98 17.42 -0.11
C ARG A 411 6.32 18.16 0.02
N VAL A 412 7.10 17.89 1.08
CA VAL A 412 8.49 18.40 1.21
C VAL A 412 9.39 17.82 0.11
N GLY A 413 9.25 16.53 -0.21
CA GLY A 413 9.97 15.89 -1.32
C GLY A 413 9.64 16.53 -2.68
N ILE A 414 8.37 16.84 -2.91
CA ILE A 414 7.91 17.57 -4.11
C ILE A 414 8.50 18.99 -4.14
N ALA A 415 8.44 19.73 -3.03
CA ALA A 415 9.02 21.08 -2.93
C ALA A 415 10.54 21.08 -3.24
N ARG A 416 11.27 20.06 -2.75
CA ARG A 416 12.70 19.88 -3.03
C ARG A 416 12.95 19.63 -4.53
N ALA A 417 12.13 18.79 -5.18
CA ALA A 417 12.24 18.53 -6.60
C ALA A 417 11.92 19.76 -7.46
N LEU A 418 11.02 20.63 -6.99
CA LEU A 418 10.66 21.90 -7.67
C LEU A 418 11.71 23.00 -7.51
N ALA A 419 12.58 22.92 -6.49
CA ALA A 419 13.54 23.99 -6.17
C ALA A 419 14.40 24.44 -7.36
N PRO A 420 15.00 23.55 -8.17
CA PRO A 420 15.80 23.94 -9.32
C PRO A 420 14.99 24.35 -10.58
N SER A 421 13.68 24.56 -10.46
CA SER A 421 12.76 24.89 -11.58
C SER A 421 12.87 23.85 -12.72
N PRO A 422 12.52 22.58 -12.47
CA PRO A 422 12.70 21.51 -13.42
C PRO A 422 11.77 21.63 -14.64
N ALA A 423 12.18 21.03 -15.77
CA ALA A 423 11.32 20.81 -16.93
C ALA A 423 10.64 19.43 -16.89
N LEU A 424 11.26 18.46 -16.18
CA LEU A 424 10.74 17.11 -16.00
C LEU A 424 10.94 16.65 -14.55
N ILE A 425 9.89 16.07 -13.98
CA ILE A 425 9.98 15.33 -12.72
C ILE A 425 9.59 13.87 -12.97
N VAL A 426 10.44 12.93 -12.58
CA VAL A 426 10.09 11.52 -12.45
C VAL A 426 9.57 11.29 -11.03
N CYS A 427 8.31 10.91 -10.93
CA CYS A 427 7.64 10.58 -9.67
C CYS A 427 7.66 9.04 -9.51
N ASP A 428 8.54 8.51 -8.66
CA ASP A 428 8.66 7.08 -8.40
C ASP A 428 7.77 6.69 -7.22
N GLU A 429 6.61 6.13 -7.52
CA GLU A 429 5.57 5.74 -6.57
C GLU A 429 5.24 6.82 -5.52
N PRO A 430 4.92 8.05 -5.93
CA PRO A 430 4.86 9.20 -5.01
C PRO A 430 3.73 9.13 -3.98
N VAL A 431 2.84 8.15 -4.08
CA VAL A 431 1.63 8.03 -3.23
C VAL A 431 1.43 6.63 -2.62
N SER A 432 2.35 5.69 -2.83
CA SER A 432 2.19 4.27 -2.46
C SER A 432 2.04 3.99 -0.95
N ALA A 433 2.57 4.88 -0.10
CA ALA A 433 2.52 4.74 1.37
C ALA A 433 1.49 5.67 2.04
N LEU A 434 0.59 6.28 1.26
CA LEU A 434 -0.38 7.26 1.74
C LEU A 434 -1.78 6.66 1.80
N ASP A 435 -2.59 7.13 2.75
CA ASP A 435 -4.03 6.84 2.74
C ASP A 435 -4.72 7.52 1.55
N VAL A 436 -5.90 7.01 1.19
CA VAL A 436 -6.63 7.40 -0.01
C VAL A 436 -6.89 8.90 -0.11
N THR A 437 -7.23 9.57 1.00
CA THR A 437 -7.49 11.02 1.03
C THR A 437 -6.22 11.82 0.81
N THR A 438 -5.13 11.46 1.47
CA THR A 438 -3.82 12.09 1.31
C THR A 438 -3.26 11.84 -0.11
N GLN A 439 -3.45 10.62 -0.65
CA GLN A 439 -3.10 10.27 -2.03
C GLN A 439 -3.81 11.18 -3.03
N ALA A 440 -5.14 11.35 -2.93
CA ALA A 440 -5.90 12.22 -3.81
C ALA A 440 -5.40 13.69 -3.75
N GLN A 441 -5.07 14.17 -2.54
CA GLN A 441 -4.51 15.52 -2.36
C GLN A 441 -3.14 15.70 -3.02
N VAL A 442 -2.24 14.71 -2.92
CA VAL A 442 -0.90 14.78 -3.54
C VAL A 442 -1.00 14.69 -5.06
N VAL A 443 -1.89 13.83 -5.58
CA VAL A 443 -2.16 13.73 -7.02
C VAL A 443 -2.75 15.04 -7.56
N GLY A 444 -3.72 15.62 -6.87
CA GLY A 444 -4.29 16.93 -7.22
C GLY A 444 -3.22 18.03 -7.26
N LEU A 445 -2.38 18.11 -6.22
CA LEU A 445 -1.27 19.06 -6.14
C LEU A 445 -0.29 18.92 -7.32
N LEU A 446 0.11 17.69 -7.68
CA LEU A 446 1.00 17.46 -8.83
C LEU A 446 0.35 17.93 -10.14
N GLY A 447 -0.97 17.68 -10.30
CA GLY A 447 -1.72 18.15 -11.46
C GLY A 447 -1.84 19.69 -11.54
N GLU A 448 -2.00 20.38 -10.42
CA GLU A 448 -1.99 21.85 -10.33
C GLU A 448 -0.61 22.40 -10.69
N ILE A 449 0.44 21.90 -10.06
CA ILE A 449 1.83 22.31 -10.32
C ILE A 449 2.19 22.09 -11.80
N GLN A 450 1.78 20.97 -12.38
CA GLN A 450 2.02 20.68 -13.79
C GLN A 450 1.39 21.73 -14.71
N ARG A 451 0.14 22.11 -14.46
CA ARG A 451 -0.58 23.13 -15.25
C ARG A 451 0.04 24.51 -15.11
N ASP A 452 0.35 24.90 -13.87
CA ASP A 452 0.87 26.24 -13.58
C ASP A 452 2.28 26.47 -14.15
N LEU A 453 3.12 25.42 -14.14
CA LEU A 453 4.53 25.53 -14.54
C LEU A 453 4.81 24.96 -15.94
N GLY A 454 3.83 24.36 -16.64
CA GLY A 454 4.06 23.66 -17.90
C GLY A 454 5.00 22.46 -17.75
N LEU A 455 5.01 21.83 -16.57
CA LEU A 455 5.92 20.76 -16.17
C LEU A 455 5.57 19.44 -16.88
N SER A 456 6.59 18.69 -17.29
CA SER A 456 6.42 17.31 -17.76
C SER A 456 6.61 16.33 -16.62
N LEU A 457 5.84 15.23 -16.61
CA LEU A 457 5.93 14.20 -15.59
C LEU A 457 6.16 12.82 -16.19
N VAL A 458 7.00 12.01 -15.55
CA VAL A 458 6.97 10.56 -15.68
C VAL A 458 6.43 10.01 -14.37
N PHE A 459 5.24 9.44 -14.40
CA PHE A 459 4.53 8.98 -13.21
C PHE A 459 4.59 7.46 -13.11
N VAL A 460 5.48 6.97 -12.26
CA VAL A 460 5.63 5.53 -11.97
C VAL A 460 4.73 5.17 -10.81
N ALA A 461 3.82 4.21 -10.99
CA ALA A 461 3.02 3.67 -9.92
C ALA A 461 2.59 2.22 -10.21
N HIS A 462 2.19 1.52 -9.15
CA HIS A 462 1.52 0.22 -9.24
C HIS A 462 -0.01 0.35 -9.25
N ASP A 463 -0.55 1.49 -8.78
CA ASP A 463 -1.98 1.79 -8.82
C ASP A 463 -2.38 2.31 -10.21
N LEU A 464 -3.02 1.42 -10.99
CA LEU A 464 -3.44 1.73 -12.35
C LEU A 464 -4.54 2.80 -12.40
N ALA A 465 -5.42 2.87 -11.39
CA ALA A 465 -6.49 3.85 -11.37
C ALA A 465 -5.94 5.28 -11.16
N VAL A 466 -4.91 5.44 -10.31
CA VAL A 466 -4.19 6.71 -10.16
C VAL A 466 -3.49 7.10 -11.45
N VAL A 467 -2.77 6.17 -12.09
CA VAL A 467 -2.06 6.45 -13.34
C VAL A 467 -3.01 6.88 -14.44
N ARG A 468 -4.20 6.26 -14.55
CA ARG A 468 -5.23 6.68 -15.51
C ARG A 468 -5.65 8.14 -15.33
N GLN A 469 -5.81 8.58 -14.08
CA GLN A 469 -6.24 9.95 -13.77
C GLN A 469 -5.24 11.03 -14.18
N VAL A 470 -3.94 10.72 -14.13
CA VAL A 470 -2.88 11.71 -14.31
C VAL A 470 -2.19 11.65 -15.67
N SER A 471 -2.21 10.49 -16.36
CA SER A 471 -1.33 10.23 -17.50
C SER A 471 -1.99 10.50 -18.85
N ASP A 472 -1.26 11.09 -19.77
CA ASP A 472 -1.64 11.29 -21.17
C ASP A 472 -1.40 10.02 -22.00
N ARG A 473 -0.25 9.41 -21.78
CA ARG A 473 0.15 8.13 -22.35
C ARG A 473 0.63 7.20 -21.25
N VAL A 474 0.56 5.89 -21.51
CA VAL A 474 0.97 4.87 -20.56
C VAL A 474 1.91 3.88 -21.23
N LEU A 475 2.93 3.46 -20.49
CA LEU A 475 3.82 2.33 -20.77
C LEU A 475 3.53 1.23 -19.75
N VAL A 476 3.22 0.04 -20.23
CA VAL A 476 3.05 -1.16 -19.40
C VAL A 476 4.35 -1.96 -19.46
N MET A 477 4.97 -2.18 -18.30
CA MET A 477 6.25 -2.90 -18.19
C MET A 477 6.05 -4.27 -17.55
N GLN A 478 6.67 -5.28 -18.16
CA GLN A 478 6.78 -6.64 -17.64
C GLN A 478 8.20 -7.15 -17.86
N ASP A 479 8.84 -7.72 -16.84
CA ASP A 479 10.17 -8.35 -16.92
C ASP A 479 11.24 -7.47 -17.63
N GLY A 480 11.26 -6.18 -17.31
CA GLY A 480 12.19 -5.21 -17.85
C GLY A 480 11.86 -4.66 -19.24
N ARG A 481 10.77 -5.09 -19.87
CA ARG A 481 10.36 -4.71 -21.22
C ARG A 481 9.04 -3.95 -21.22
N VAL A 482 8.84 -3.10 -22.24
CA VAL A 482 7.53 -2.50 -22.52
C VAL A 482 6.73 -3.51 -23.34
N VAL A 483 5.59 -3.96 -22.81
CA VAL A 483 4.71 -4.93 -23.46
C VAL A 483 3.54 -4.26 -24.17
N GLU A 484 3.13 -3.08 -23.69
CA GLU A 484 2.09 -2.27 -24.33
C GLU A 484 2.32 -0.79 -24.06
N SER A 485 2.00 0.07 -25.02
CA SER A 485 2.11 1.52 -24.87
C SER A 485 1.10 2.26 -25.77
N GLY A 486 0.62 3.40 -25.30
CA GLY A 486 -0.31 4.21 -26.09
C GLY A 486 -0.95 5.32 -25.28
N PRO A 487 -1.92 6.05 -25.88
CA PRO A 487 -2.80 6.95 -25.14
C PRO A 487 -3.46 6.23 -23.97
N ALA A 488 -3.57 6.87 -22.81
CA ALA A 488 -4.09 6.23 -21.61
C ALA A 488 -5.47 5.59 -21.87
N ASP A 489 -6.41 6.31 -22.49
CA ASP A 489 -7.74 5.77 -22.75
C ASP A 489 -7.70 4.48 -23.59
N ARG A 490 -6.84 4.39 -24.61
CA ARG A 490 -6.73 3.19 -25.44
C ARG A 490 -6.21 1.99 -24.61
N VAL A 491 -5.14 2.18 -23.84
CA VAL A 491 -4.53 1.09 -23.04
C VAL A 491 -5.49 0.60 -21.96
N TYR A 492 -6.31 1.49 -21.38
CA TYR A 492 -7.25 1.12 -20.32
C TYR A 492 -8.57 0.55 -20.84
N ASP A 493 -9.13 1.13 -21.92
CA ASP A 493 -10.45 0.75 -22.41
C ASP A 493 -10.42 -0.39 -23.44
N ALA A 494 -9.30 -0.55 -24.14
CA ALA A 494 -9.08 -1.59 -25.16
C ALA A 494 -7.66 -2.19 -25.07
N PRO A 495 -7.28 -2.82 -23.93
CA PRO A 495 -5.96 -3.41 -23.77
C PRO A 495 -5.75 -4.56 -24.75
N GLU A 496 -4.65 -4.54 -25.48
CA GLU A 496 -4.31 -5.55 -26.50
C GLU A 496 -3.47 -6.70 -25.90
N HIS A 497 -2.55 -6.37 -24.97
CA HIS A 497 -1.65 -7.37 -24.39
C HIS A 497 -2.31 -8.14 -23.24
N PRO A 498 -2.20 -9.49 -23.18
CA PRO A 498 -2.84 -10.29 -22.11
C PRO A 498 -2.41 -9.90 -20.70
N TYR A 499 -1.16 -9.47 -20.52
CA TYR A 499 -0.67 -8.99 -19.23
C TYR A 499 -1.36 -7.68 -18.78
N THR A 500 -1.59 -6.74 -19.70
CA THR A 500 -2.35 -5.51 -19.43
C THR A 500 -3.78 -5.83 -19.02
N GLN A 501 -4.42 -6.78 -19.73
CA GLN A 501 -5.78 -7.24 -19.40
C GLN A 501 -5.82 -7.85 -17.99
N ALA A 502 -4.83 -8.67 -17.63
CA ALA A 502 -4.73 -9.28 -16.31
C ALA A 502 -4.52 -8.23 -15.20
N LEU A 503 -3.63 -7.25 -15.44
CA LEU A 503 -3.41 -6.13 -14.51
C LEU A 503 -4.70 -5.33 -14.26
N LEU A 504 -5.41 -4.96 -15.32
CA LEU A 504 -6.66 -4.18 -15.22
C LEU A 504 -7.79 -4.96 -14.54
N ALA A 505 -7.88 -6.26 -14.81
CA ALA A 505 -8.85 -7.14 -14.14
C ALA A 505 -8.55 -7.30 -12.63
N ALA A 506 -7.32 -7.05 -12.20
CA ALA A 506 -6.91 -7.14 -10.80
C ALA A 506 -7.19 -5.86 -10.00
N VAL A 507 -7.44 -4.73 -10.65
CA VAL A 507 -7.73 -3.45 -9.96
C VAL A 507 -9.01 -3.56 -9.13
N PRO A 508 -8.98 -3.25 -7.82
CA PRO A 508 -10.17 -3.23 -6.99
C PRO A 508 -11.21 -2.21 -7.47
N VAL A 509 -12.48 -2.54 -7.29
CA VAL A 509 -13.60 -1.65 -7.65
C VAL A 509 -14.53 -1.47 -6.47
N LEU A 510 -15.24 -0.34 -6.41
CA LEU A 510 -16.15 -0.01 -5.31
C LEU A 510 -17.49 -0.76 -5.36
N ASP A 511 -17.87 -1.33 -6.50
CA ASP A 511 -19.10 -2.10 -6.60
C ASP A 511 -18.86 -3.57 -6.24
N PRO A 512 -19.51 -4.11 -5.18
CA PRO A 512 -19.35 -5.50 -4.78
C PRO A 512 -19.75 -6.51 -5.86
N GLN A 513 -20.74 -6.20 -6.70
CA GLN A 513 -21.19 -7.10 -7.79
C GLN A 513 -20.15 -7.14 -8.92
N GLU A 514 -19.63 -5.97 -9.29
CA GLU A 514 -18.54 -5.89 -10.26
C GLU A 514 -17.26 -6.57 -9.75
N SER A 515 -16.93 -6.40 -8.46
CA SER A 515 -15.80 -7.08 -7.82
C SER A 515 -15.92 -8.61 -7.91
N ALA A 516 -17.12 -9.16 -7.66
CA ALA A 516 -17.39 -10.59 -7.81
C ALA A 516 -17.27 -11.07 -9.28
N ALA A 517 -17.77 -10.28 -10.24
CA ALA A 517 -17.63 -10.58 -11.66
C ALA A 517 -16.16 -10.58 -12.11
N ARG A 518 -15.38 -9.59 -11.68
CA ARG A 518 -13.93 -9.51 -11.96
C ARG A 518 -13.16 -10.68 -11.35
N ARG A 519 -13.52 -11.11 -10.13
CA ARG A 519 -12.94 -12.32 -9.51
C ARG A 519 -13.16 -13.56 -10.38
N THR A 520 -14.37 -13.76 -10.89
CA THR A 520 -14.70 -14.87 -11.78
C THR A 520 -13.90 -14.81 -13.09
N ALA A 521 -13.80 -13.63 -13.69
CA ALA A 521 -13.03 -13.41 -14.93
C ALA A 521 -11.52 -13.68 -14.72
N ARG A 522 -10.92 -13.20 -13.61
CA ARG A 522 -9.51 -13.48 -13.28
C ARG A 522 -9.22 -14.98 -13.17
N ARG A 523 -10.11 -15.73 -12.52
CA ARG A 523 -9.97 -17.21 -12.39
C ARG A 523 -9.99 -17.92 -13.73
N ALA A 524 -10.71 -17.37 -14.71
CA ALA A 524 -10.75 -17.93 -16.07
C ALA A 524 -9.47 -17.59 -16.88
N LEU A 525 -8.82 -16.47 -16.60
CA LEU A 525 -7.62 -15.99 -17.29
C LEU A 525 -6.30 -16.57 -16.74
N LEU A 526 -6.28 -16.92 -15.45
CA LEU A 526 -5.12 -17.51 -14.80
C LEU A 526 -5.41 -19.00 -14.57
N PRO A 527 -4.84 -19.93 -15.35
CA PRO A 527 -4.92 -21.35 -15.02
C PRO A 527 -4.31 -21.55 -13.63
N VAL A 528 -5.04 -22.22 -12.75
CA VAL A 528 -4.57 -22.65 -11.44
C VAL A 528 -3.28 -23.44 -11.65
N GLY A 529 -2.15 -22.80 -11.34
CA GLY A 529 -0.82 -23.39 -11.36
C GLY A 529 -0.50 -24.06 -10.04
#